data_3e7ac103798d5255fa002ad3b95d5aa2
#
_entry.id   3e7ac103798d5255fa002ad3b95d5aa2
#
_cell.length_a   1.000
_cell.length_b   1.000
_cell.length_c   1.000
_cell.angle_alpha   90.00
_cell.angle_beta   90.00
_cell.angle_gamma   90.00
#
_symmetry.space_group_name_H-M   'P 1'
#
loop_
_entity.id
_entity.type
_entity.pdbx_description
1 polymer ?
#
loop_
_entity_poly.entity_id
_entity_poly.type
_entity_poly.pdbx_seq_one_letter_code
_entity_poly.pdbx_strand_id
1 'polypeptide(L)'
;MTQKFSLNVNGKTHSVDADPDMPLLYALRDNIGLNNPKFGCGLAQCGACTVHIDGEAVRSCVVPVSAAEGKQITTIEGLAVNGVLTKVQKAWLEHDVPQCGYCQSGMIMAVAALLKDKPQPTDADIDAAITNICRCGTFQQVRAAIHTAAKA
;
A
#
# COMPACT_ATOMS: atom_id res chain seq x y z
N MET A 1 3.07 6.74 26.81
CA MET A 1 3.72 5.56 27.45
C MET A 1 3.77 4.42 26.45
N THR A 2 4.93 3.84 26.24
CA THR A 2 5.07 2.68 25.33
C THR A 2 4.36 1.45 25.90
N GLN A 3 3.68 0.75 25.02
CA GLN A 3 3.01 -0.53 25.29
C GLN A 3 3.47 -1.54 24.23
N LYS A 4 3.27 -2.81 24.52
CA LYS A 4 3.63 -3.90 23.61
C LYS A 4 2.41 -4.27 22.77
N PHE A 5 2.54 -4.18 21.46
CA PHE A 5 1.53 -4.55 20.48
C PHE A 5 1.95 -5.78 19.68
N SER A 6 0.98 -6.62 19.36
CA SER A 6 1.16 -7.77 18.47
C SER A 6 0.58 -7.46 17.11
N LEU A 7 1.45 -7.23 16.12
CA LEU A 7 1.06 -6.89 14.75
C LEU A 7 1.26 -8.09 13.83
N ASN A 8 0.21 -8.49 13.11
CA ASN A 8 0.32 -9.50 12.07
C ASN A 8 0.57 -8.82 10.73
N VAL A 9 1.80 -8.89 10.25
CA VAL A 9 2.24 -8.23 9.01
C VAL A 9 2.77 -9.27 8.03
N ASN A 10 2.18 -9.32 6.85
CA ASN A 10 2.54 -10.26 5.79
C ASN A 10 2.57 -11.73 6.27
N GLY A 11 1.60 -12.09 7.11
CA GLY A 11 1.47 -13.44 7.66
C GLY A 11 2.42 -13.78 8.81
N LYS A 12 3.19 -12.82 9.30
CA LYS A 12 4.08 -12.98 10.46
C LYS A 12 3.65 -12.06 11.60
N THR A 13 3.69 -12.60 12.81
CA THR A 13 3.43 -11.83 14.03
C THR A 13 4.70 -11.15 14.50
N HIS A 14 4.62 -9.83 14.71
CA HIS A 14 5.71 -9.00 15.21
C HIS A 14 5.30 -8.37 16.54
N SER A 15 6.20 -8.41 17.52
CA SER A 15 6.01 -7.70 18.78
C SER A 15 6.68 -6.34 18.66
N VAL A 16 5.91 -5.28 18.87
CA VAL A 16 6.35 -3.89 18.72
C VAL A 16 6.10 -3.13 20.01
N ASP A 17 7.12 -2.50 20.54
CA ASP A 17 7.00 -1.57 21.68
C ASP A 17 6.79 -0.16 21.11
N ALA A 18 5.61 0.41 21.33
CA ALA A 18 5.21 1.67 20.74
C ALA A 18 4.25 2.46 21.65
N ASP A 19 4.14 3.77 21.39
CA ASP A 19 3.03 4.54 21.91
C ASP A 19 1.73 4.12 21.19
N PRO A 20 0.59 3.95 21.88
CA PRO A 20 -0.67 3.54 21.27
C PRO A 20 -1.11 4.39 20.06
N ASP A 21 -0.79 5.69 20.13
CA ASP A 21 -1.15 6.66 19.08
C ASP A 21 -0.10 6.80 17.99
N MET A 22 1.02 6.07 18.09
CA MET A 22 2.05 6.08 17.05
C MET A 22 1.46 5.63 15.71
N PRO A 23 1.68 6.36 14.60
CA PRO A 23 1.23 5.93 13.30
C PRO A 23 1.80 4.55 12.91
N LEU A 24 0.95 3.68 12.39
CA LEU A 24 1.32 2.35 11.90
C LEU A 24 2.51 2.39 10.92
N LEU A 25 2.57 3.43 10.10
CA LEU A 25 3.67 3.64 9.14
C LEU A 25 5.03 3.56 9.83
N TYR A 26 5.19 4.21 10.99
CA TYR A 26 6.47 4.20 11.72
C TYR A 26 6.75 2.82 12.33
N ALA A 27 5.74 2.14 12.86
CA ALA A 27 5.91 0.78 13.35
C ALA A 27 6.39 -0.17 12.25
N LEU A 28 5.82 -0.07 11.04
CA LEU A 28 6.23 -0.87 9.90
C LEU A 28 7.68 -0.58 9.48
N ARG A 29 8.06 0.69 9.44
CA ARG A 29 9.39 1.11 8.97
C ARG A 29 10.48 0.95 10.03
N ASP A 30 10.25 1.46 11.21
CA ASP A 30 11.30 1.63 12.22
C ASP A 30 11.41 0.41 13.14
N ASN A 31 10.27 -0.20 13.51
CA ASN A 31 10.28 -1.36 14.42
C ASN A 31 10.40 -2.70 13.66
N ILE A 32 9.72 -2.83 12.51
CA ILE A 32 9.68 -4.09 11.73
C ILE A 32 10.70 -4.08 10.60
N GLY A 33 11.10 -2.91 10.09
CA GLY A 33 12.11 -2.77 9.03
C GLY A 33 11.55 -2.90 7.61
N LEU A 34 10.23 -2.75 7.43
CA LEU A 34 9.58 -2.77 6.11
C LEU A 34 9.56 -1.35 5.52
N ASN A 35 10.53 -1.03 4.69
CA ASN A 35 10.81 0.33 4.24
C ASN A 35 10.07 0.76 2.96
N ASN A 36 9.30 -0.12 2.33
CA ASN A 36 8.59 0.23 1.10
C ASN A 36 7.35 1.10 1.31
N PRO A 37 6.53 0.96 2.36
CA PRO A 37 5.57 2.00 2.70
C PRO A 37 6.33 3.30 3.00
N LYS A 38 5.94 4.41 2.35
CA LYS A 38 6.70 5.67 2.38
C LYS A 38 5.95 6.76 3.13
N PHE A 39 6.70 7.61 3.82
CA PHE A 39 6.17 8.85 4.38
C PHE A 39 6.15 9.95 3.29
N GLY A 40 5.04 10.66 3.18
CA GLY A 40 4.91 11.84 2.31
C GLY A 40 4.24 12.99 3.06
N CYS A 41 2.90 13.06 3.05
CA CYS A 41 2.17 14.17 3.66
C CYS A 41 1.91 14.00 5.18
N GLY A 42 1.83 12.80 5.70
CA GLY A 42 1.43 12.52 7.09
C GLY A 42 -0.06 12.80 7.40
N LEU A 43 -0.87 13.09 6.39
CA LEU A 43 -2.26 13.57 6.49
C LEU A 43 -3.23 12.72 5.64
N ALA A 44 -2.86 11.52 5.29
CA ALA A 44 -3.64 10.60 4.46
C ALA A 44 -3.98 11.09 3.04
N GLN A 45 -3.29 12.11 2.52
CA GLN A 45 -3.59 12.71 1.21
C GLN A 45 -2.77 12.09 0.07
N CYS A 46 -1.46 11.98 0.22
CA CYS A 46 -0.58 11.59 -0.89
C CYS A 46 -0.62 10.10 -1.26
N GLY A 47 -0.95 9.24 -0.33
CA GLY A 47 -1.05 7.80 -0.55
C GLY A 47 0.25 7.01 -0.61
N ALA A 48 1.42 7.63 -0.44
CA ALA A 48 2.70 6.93 -0.44
C ALA A 48 2.81 5.84 0.65
N CYS A 49 2.03 5.99 1.73
CA CYS A 49 1.99 5.09 2.87
C CYS A 49 0.90 4.00 2.78
N THR A 50 0.22 3.86 1.64
CA THR A 50 -0.89 2.90 1.51
C THR A 50 -0.44 1.47 1.78
N VAL A 51 -1.16 0.81 2.67
CA VAL A 51 -1.06 -0.63 2.99
C VAL A 51 -2.46 -1.22 2.99
N HIS A 52 -2.60 -2.54 3.10
CA HIS A 52 -3.90 -3.15 3.35
C HIS A 52 -4.04 -3.51 4.83
N ILE A 53 -5.22 -3.26 5.40
CA ILE A 53 -5.65 -3.81 6.68
C ILE A 53 -6.94 -4.60 6.42
N ASP A 54 -6.91 -5.89 6.72
CA ASP A 54 -8.01 -6.82 6.44
C ASP A 54 -8.47 -6.78 4.96
N GLY A 55 -7.53 -6.54 4.05
CA GLY A 55 -7.76 -6.46 2.60
C GLY A 55 -8.20 -5.10 2.07
N GLU A 56 -8.44 -4.11 2.94
CA GLU A 56 -8.83 -2.75 2.55
C GLU A 56 -7.61 -1.81 2.48
N ALA A 57 -7.54 -0.99 1.44
CA ALA A 57 -6.49 0.01 1.30
C ALA A 57 -6.66 1.13 2.33
N VAL A 58 -5.63 1.36 3.14
CA VAL A 58 -5.62 2.42 4.16
C VAL A 58 -4.34 3.23 4.11
N ARG A 59 -4.40 4.45 4.60
CA ARG A 59 -3.25 5.35 4.73
C ARG A 59 -2.59 5.13 6.10
N SER A 60 -1.52 4.35 6.16
CA SER A 60 -0.87 3.96 7.42
C SER A 60 -0.29 5.11 8.24
N CYS A 61 -0.10 6.28 7.64
CA CYS A 61 0.41 7.47 8.35
C CYS A 61 -0.58 8.10 9.34
N VAL A 62 -1.87 7.73 9.28
CA VAL A 62 -2.92 8.23 10.19
C VAL A 62 -3.63 7.13 10.97
N VAL A 63 -3.25 5.88 10.79
CA VAL A 63 -3.78 4.76 11.54
C VAL A 63 -2.91 4.55 12.78
N PRO A 64 -3.42 4.65 14.00
CA PRO A 64 -2.63 4.38 15.20
C PRO A 64 -2.32 2.89 15.31
N VAL A 65 -1.16 2.56 15.87
CA VAL A 65 -0.72 1.17 16.09
C VAL A 65 -1.76 0.38 16.87
N SER A 66 -2.37 0.98 17.88
CA SER A 66 -3.42 0.35 18.69
C SER A 66 -4.64 -0.10 17.87
N ALA A 67 -5.00 0.62 16.82
CA ALA A 67 -6.11 0.26 15.93
C ALA A 67 -5.77 -0.86 14.94
N ALA A 68 -4.48 -1.14 14.75
CA ALA A 68 -3.99 -2.19 13.84
C ALA A 68 -3.75 -3.53 14.55
N GLU A 69 -3.74 -3.56 15.87
CA GLU A 69 -3.55 -4.79 16.64
C GLU A 69 -4.67 -5.81 16.35
N GLY A 70 -4.28 -7.07 16.18
CA GLY A 70 -5.21 -8.16 15.88
C GLY A 70 -5.74 -8.20 14.44
N LYS A 71 -5.31 -7.25 13.59
CA LYS A 71 -5.72 -7.20 12.17
C LYS A 71 -4.64 -7.75 11.27
N GLN A 72 -5.04 -8.16 10.05
CA GLN A 72 -4.13 -8.62 9.01
C GLN A 72 -3.60 -7.42 8.23
N ILE A 73 -2.33 -7.12 8.39
CA ILE A 73 -1.66 -6.03 7.69
C ILE A 73 -0.88 -6.62 6.52
N THR A 74 -1.08 -6.08 5.32
CA THR A 74 -0.31 -6.44 4.13
C THR A 74 0.36 -5.20 3.56
N THR A 75 1.68 -5.27 3.41
CA THR A 75 2.48 -4.26 2.71
C THR A 75 2.83 -4.76 1.31
N ILE A 76 3.47 -3.91 0.50
CA ILE A 76 3.91 -4.29 -0.84
C ILE A 76 4.80 -5.54 -0.83
N GLU A 77 5.61 -5.72 0.20
CA GLU A 77 6.48 -6.88 0.38
C GLU A 77 5.70 -8.19 0.52
N GLY A 78 4.43 -8.12 0.92
CA GLY A 78 3.55 -9.28 1.08
C GLY A 78 2.65 -9.57 -0.12
N LEU A 79 2.67 -8.75 -1.18
CA LEU A 79 1.83 -9.00 -2.37
C LEU A 79 2.34 -10.15 -3.23
N ALA A 80 3.63 -10.22 -3.47
CA ALA A 80 4.24 -11.33 -4.20
C ALA A 80 4.35 -12.55 -3.27
N VAL A 81 3.79 -13.68 -3.69
CA VAL A 81 3.85 -14.93 -2.92
C VAL A 81 4.83 -15.89 -3.60
N ASN A 82 5.80 -16.39 -2.86
CA ASN A 82 6.83 -17.31 -3.37
C ASN A 82 7.56 -16.78 -4.62
N GLY A 83 7.81 -15.46 -4.68
CA GLY A 83 8.46 -14.81 -5.81
C GLY A 83 7.56 -14.61 -7.03
N VAL A 84 6.27 -15.00 -6.95
CA VAL A 84 5.31 -14.80 -8.06
C VAL A 84 4.65 -13.44 -7.91
N LEU A 85 4.92 -12.56 -8.88
CA LEU A 85 4.33 -11.22 -8.93
C LEU A 85 2.82 -11.30 -9.23
N THR A 86 2.07 -10.41 -8.60
CA THR A 86 0.65 -10.22 -8.89
C THR A 86 0.45 -9.65 -10.31
N LYS A 87 -0.76 -9.75 -10.82
CA LYS A 87 -1.12 -9.15 -12.13
C LYS A 87 -0.87 -7.63 -12.17
N VAL A 88 -1.07 -6.94 -11.05
CA VAL A 88 -0.77 -5.50 -10.94
C VAL A 88 0.74 -5.25 -11.07
N GLN A 89 1.55 -5.98 -10.33
CA GLN A 89 3.02 -5.83 -10.38
C GLN A 89 3.57 -6.17 -11.78
N LYS A 90 3.05 -7.20 -12.45
CA LYS A 90 3.42 -7.54 -13.83
C LYS A 90 3.08 -6.42 -14.81
N ALA A 91 1.88 -5.84 -14.71
CA ALA A 91 1.46 -4.72 -15.55
C ALA A 91 2.33 -3.47 -15.31
N TRP A 92 2.75 -3.22 -14.06
CA TRP A 92 3.68 -2.13 -13.74
C TRP A 92 5.02 -2.27 -14.44
N LEU A 93 5.56 -3.49 -14.52
CA LEU A 93 6.79 -3.77 -15.26
C LEU A 93 6.57 -3.64 -16.78
N GLU A 94 5.47 -4.16 -17.31
CA GLU A 94 5.15 -4.10 -18.73
C GLU A 94 5.03 -2.67 -19.27
N HIS A 95 4.48 -1.77 -18.45
CA HIS A 95 4.28 -0.37 -18.83
C HIS A 95 5.38 0.58 -18.36
N ASP A 96 6.48 0.08 -17.78
CA ASP A 96 7.58 0.89 -17.24
C ASP A 96 7.06 2.07 -16.39
N VAL A 97 6.10 1.80 -15.50
CA VAL A 97 5.37 2.84 -14.77
C VAL A 97 6.27 3.73 -13.90
N PRO A 98 7.22 3.19 -13.11
CA PRO A 98 8.01 4.00 -12.19
C PRO A 98 8.97 4.96 -12.89
N GLN A 99 9.12 6.16 -12.32
CA GLN A 99 10.27 7.04 -12.56
C GLN A 99 11.14 7.05 -11.29
N CYS A 100 10.93 7.98 -10.33
CA CYS A 100 11.69 7.95 -9.08
C CYS A 100 11.33 6.74 -8.18
N GLY A 101 10.14 6.18 -8.34
CA GLY A 101 9.66 5.00 -7.61
C GLY A 101 9.08 5.28 -6.23
N TYR A 102 9.18 6.49 -5.69
CA TYR A 102 8.80 6.79 -4.30
C TYR A 102 7.33 6.53 -3.99
N CYS A 103 6.41 6.91 -4.88
CA CYS A 103 4.97 6.73 -4.70
C CYS A 103 4.47 5.32 -5.06
N GLN A 104 5.30 4.48 -5.68
CA GLN A 104 4.82 3.30 -6.39
C GLN A 104 4.36 2.17 -5.46
N SER A 105 5.00 1.98 -4.31
CA SER A 105 4.53 0.98 -3.34
C SER A 105 3.10 1.27 -2.89
N GLY A 106 2.80 2.52 -2.53
CA GLY A 106 1.45 2.94 -2.16
C GLY A 106 0.47 2.90 -3.33
N MET A 107 0.91 3.27 -4.53
CA MET A 107 0.09 3.23 -5.75
C MET A 107 -0.34 1.81 -6.10
N ILE A 108 0.59 0.86 -6.10
CA ILE A 108 0.32 -0.57 -6.37
C ILE A 108 -0.65 -1.13 -5.33
N MET A 109 -0.48 -0.81 -4.05
CA MET A 109 -1.38 -1.25 -2.99
C MET A 109 -2.80 -0.72 -3.19
N ALA A 110 -2.95 0.55 -3.55
CA ALA A 110 -4.25 1.15 -3.86
C ALA A 110 -4.92 0.48 -5.06
N VAL A 111 -4.17 0.22 -6.13
CA VAL A 111 -4.67 -0.43 -7.34
C VAL A 111 -5.03 -1.90 -7.09
N ALA A 112 -4.24 -2.62 -6.30
CA ALA A 112 -4.56 -4.00 -5.94
C ALA A 112 -5.91 -4.10 -5.21
N ALA A 113 -6.20 -3.17 -4.31
CA ALA A 113 -7.50 -3.08 -3.64
C ALA A 113 -8.62 -2.71 -4.62
N LEU A 114 -8.40 -1.73 -5.50
CA LEU A 114 -9.39 -1.36 -6.51
C LEU A 114 -9.78 -2.54 -7.39
N LEU A 115 -8.81 -3.30 -7.91
CA LEU A 115 -9.07 -4.43 -8.81
C LEU A 115 -9.69 -5.63 -8.09
N LYS A 116 -9.56 -5.72 -6.78
CA LYS A 116 -10.28 -6.71 -5.96
C LYS A 116 -11.78 -6.36 -5.90
N ASP A 117 -12.10 -5.08 -5.68
CA ASP A 117 -13.49 -4.63 -5.55
C ASP A 117 -14.17 -4.45 -6.92
N LYS A 118 -13.43 -3.91 -7.89
CA LYS A 118 -13.87 -3.68 -9.26
C LYS A 118 -12.86 -4.31 -10.23
N PRO A 119 -13.08 -5.57 -10.65
CA PRO A 119 -12.13 -6.28 -11.52
C PRO A 119 -11.93 -5.64 -12.89
N GLN A 120 -12.91 -4.87 -13.37
CA GLN A 120 -12.84 -4.13 -14.63
C GLN A 120 -13.29 -2.68 -14.42
N PRO A 121 -12.43 -1.84 -13.84
CA PRO A 121 -12.78 -0.46 -13.54
C PRO A 121 -12.84 0.38 -14.82
N THR A 122 -13.76 1.34 -14.86
CA THR A 122 -13.77 2.42 -15.85
C THR A 122 -12.73 3.48 -15.48
N ASP A 123 -12.42 4.38 -16.40
CA ASP A 123 -11.55 5.53 -16.10
C ASP A 123 -12.10 6.37 -14.94
N ALA A 124 -13.43 6.55 -14.88
CA ALA A 124 -14.07 7.26 -13.78
C ALA A 124 -13.88 6.54 -12.42
N ASP A 125 -13.94 5.21 -12.41
CA ASP A 125 -13.65 4.42 -11.20
C ASP A 125 -12.19 4.57 -10.76
N ILE A 126 -11.27 4.58 -11.72
CA ILE A 126 -9.84 4.79 -11.46
C ILE A 126 -9.61 6.18 -10.87
N ASP A 127 -10.18 7.21 -11.48
CA ASP A 127 -10.02 8.61 -11.02
C ASP A 127 -10.60 8.82 -9.61
N ALA A 128 -11.70 8.14 -9.30
CA ALA A 128 -12.31 8.21 -7.97
C ALA A 128 -11.53 7.46 -6.88
N ALA A 129 -10.95 6.29 -7.23
CA ALA A 129 -10.31 5.41 -6.25
C ALA A 129 -8.81 5.71 -6.06
N ILE A 130 -8.11 6.06 -7.14
CA ILE A 130 -6.66 6.26 -7.13
C ILE A 130 -6.36 7.75 -6.93
N THR A 131 -6.41 8.17 -5.68
CA THR A 131 -6.09 9.53 -5.26
C THR A 131 -4.62 9.72 -4.89
N ASN A 132 -3.80 8.71 -5.10
CA ASN A 132 -2.37 8.73 -4.84
C ASN A 132 -1.67 9.77 -5.70
N ILE A 133 -0.68 10.47 -5.14
CA ILE A 133 0.05 11.53 -5.82
C ILE A 133 1.37 10.98 -6.36
N CYS A 134 1.66 11.25 -7.63
CA CYS A 134 2.95 11.02 -8.26
C CYS A 134 3.56 12.35 -8.71
N ARG A 135 4.68 12.75 -8.11
CA ARG A 135 5.37 14.00 -8.48
C ARG A 135 6.00 13.94 -9.88
N CYS A 136 6.37 12.75 -10.33
CA CYS A 136 6.92 12.51 -11.68
C CYS A 136 5.83 12.52 -12.77
N GLY A 137 4.55 12.44 -12.40
CA GLY A 137 3.43 12.51 -13.33
C GLY A 137 3.19 11.23 -14.14
N THR A 138 3.41 10.03 -13.57
CA THR A 138 3.25 8.74 -14.27
C THR A 138 1.79 8.28 -14.39
N PHE A 139 0.82 9.17 -14.27
CA PHE A 139 -0.61 8.80 -14.22
C PHE A 139 -1.13 8.12 -15.49
N GLN A 140 -0.60 8.48 -16.68
CA GLN A 140 -1.00 7.83 -17.92
C GLN A 140 -0.55 6.37 -17.96
N GLN A 141 0.69 6.10 -17.56
CA GLN A 141 1.22 4.75 -17.46
C GLN A 141 0.50 3.94 -16.38
N VAL A 142 0.18 4.56 -15.24
CA VAL A 142 -0.63 3.94 -14.17
C VAL A 142 -1.98 3.49 -14.71
N ARG A 143 -2.70 4.37 -15.42
CA ARG A 143 -4.01 4.05 -16.00
C ARG A 143 -3.92 2.90 -17.01
N ALA A 144 -2.94 2.94 -17.92
CA ALA A 144 -2.70 1.88 -18.88
C ALA A 144 -2.39 0.54 -18.18
N ALA A 145 -1.55 0.56 -17.16
CA ALA A 145 -1.20 -0.62 -16.38
C ALA A 145 -2.43 -1.20 -15.62
N ILE A 146 -3.30 -0.36 -15.07
CA ILE A 146 -4.54 -0.80 -14.42
C ILE A 146 -5.43 -1.55 -15.42
N HIS A 147 -5.64 -1.00 -16.62
CA HIS A 147 -6.45 -1.66 -17.66
C HIS A 147 -5.81 -2.97 -18.14
N THR A 148 -4.49 -3.04 -18.24
CA THR A 148 -3.78 -4.29 -18.57
C THR A 148 -3.97 -5.32 -17.45
N ALA A 149 -3.77 -4.96 -16.20
CA ALA A 149 -3.96 -5.85 -15.06
C ALA A 149 -5.42 -6.32 -14.92
N ALA A 150 -6.40 -5.50 -15.29
CA ALA A 150 -7.81 -5.85 -15.25
C ALA A 150 -8.18 -6.93 -16.27
N LYS A 151 -7.44 -7.05 -17.37
CA LYS A 151 -7.66 -8.05 -18.44
C LYS A 151 -6.93 -9.37 -18.21
N ALA A 152 -5.99 -9.40 -17.27
CA ALA A 152 -5.13 -10.55 -16.98
C ALA A 152 -5.81 -11.62 -16.11
#